data_52930c2b646d7f0df9762930359806ea
#
_entry.id   52930c2b646d7f0df9762930359806ea
#
_cell.length_a   1.000
_cell.length_b   1.000
_cell.length_c   1.000
_cell.angle_alpha   90.00
_cell.angle_beta   90.00
_cell.angle_gamma   90.00
#
_symmetry.space_group_name_H-M   'P 1'
#
loop_
_entity.id
_entity.type
_entity.pdbx_description
1 polymer ?
#
loop_
_entity_poly.entity_id
_entity_poly.type
_entity_poly.pdbx_seq_one_letter_code
_entity_poly.pdbx_strand_id
1 'polypeptide(L)'
;MNFIDFITNFEQFLPILIQEYGAWVYAILFLIIFSETAFVFMFFLPGDSLLLTVGALCSVVELMHLGYMITLLTIAATLGYIVNYSIGRHFGNRIFEAKSRFIKKEYLNKTNRYFLQHGGKTILLARFIPFARSFAPLAAGSSNMSYGKFLIYNVAG
;
A
#
# COMPACT_ATOMS: atom_id res chain seq x y z
N MET A 1 6.73 25.17 12.57
CA MET A 1 5.74 24.39 11.82
C MET A 1 5.84 22.97 12.33
N ASN A 2 4.83 22.49 13.05
CA ASN A 2 4.85 21.18 13.67
C ASN A 2 4.51 20.12 12.63
N PHE A 3 5.07 18.92 12.78
CA PHE A 3 4.83 17.78 11.88
C PHE A 3 3.33 17.44 11.74
N ILE A 4 2.57 17.66 12.80
CA ILE A 4 1.11 17.48 12.82
C ILE A 4 0.41 18.52 11.94
N ASP A 5 0.85 19.79 11.99
CA ASP A 5 0.30 20.85 11.15
C ASP A 5 0.60 20.62 9.66
N PHE A 6 1.74 20.01 9.37
CA PHE A 6 2.10 19.63 8.02
C PHE A 6 1.19 18.52 7.48
N ILE A 7 0.87 17.51 8.29
CA ILE A 7 -0.02 16.40 7.87
C ILE A 7 -1.47 16.88 7.71
N THR A 8 -1.96 17.69 8.66
CA THR A 8 -3.35 18.17 8.63
C THR A 8 -3.63 19.23 7.56
N ASN A 9 -2.62 20.02 7.21
CA ASN A 9 -2.74 21.07 6.20
C ASN A 9 -2.08 20.71 4.86
N PHE A 10 -1.63 19.47 4.69
CA PHE A 10 -0.94 19.03 3.47
C PHE A 10 -1.82 19.27 2.22
N GLU A 11 -3.11 19.10 2.33
CA GLU A 11 -4.08 19.36 1.26
C GLU A 11 -4.06 20.82 0.78
N GLN A 12 -3.80 21.77 1.69
CA GLN A 12 -3.70 23.20 1.36
C GLN A 12 -2.35 23.59 0.78
N PHE A 13 -1.29 22.87 1.15
CA PHE A 13 0.06 23.10 0.62
C PHE A 13 0.31 22.43 -0.73
N LEU A 14 -0.46 21.41 -1.07
CA LEU A 14 -0.27 20.63 -2.31
C LEU A 14 -0.31 21.51 -3.57
N PRO A 15 -1.27 22.43 -3.77
CA PRO A 15 -1.30 23.30 -4.96
C PRO A 15 -0.07 24.21 -5.06
N ILE A 16 0.44 24.68 -3.94
CA ILE A 16 1.63 25.54 -3.88
C ILE A 16 2.87 24.75 -4.26
N LEU A 17 2.99 23.53 -3.73
CA LEU A 17 4.07 22.60 -4.04
C LEU A 17 4.09 22.20 -5.52
N ILE A 18 2.92 22.02 -6.13
CA ILE A 18 2.80 21.70 -7.55
C ILE A 18 3.31 22.84 -8.41
N GLN A 19 3.01 24.09 -8.06
CA GLN A 19 3.48 25.26 -8.81
C GLN A 19 4.99 25.49 -8.69
N GLU A 20 5.57 25.26 -7.51
CA GLU A 20 7.00 25.49 -7.28
C GLU A 20 7.88 24.32 -7.71
N TYR A 21 7.44 23.09 -7.47
CA TYR A 21 8.29 21.91 -7.61
C TYR A 21 7.91 20.99 -8.79
N GLY A 22 6.79 21.21 -9.48
CA GLY A 22 6.39 20.46 -10.68
C GLY A 22 6.62 18.96 -10.61
N ALA A 23 7.64 18.46 -11.30
CA ALA A 23 7.97 17.03 -11.38
C ALA A 23 8.32 16.36 -10.03
N TRP A 24 8.83 17.12 -9.05
CA TRP A 24 9.16 16.58 -7.72
C TRP A 24 7.94 16.14 -6.93
N VAL A 25 6.79 16.74 -7.19
CA VAL A 25 5.53 16.33 -6.55
C VAL A 25 5.17 14.91 -6.93
N TYR A 26 5.37 14.53 -8.19
CA TYR A 26 5.17 13.15 -8.65
C TYR A 26 6.07 12.15 -7.90
N ALA A 27 7.34 12.51 -7.68
CA ALA A 27 8.29 11.68 -6.95
C ALA A 27 7.92 11.54 -5.47
N ILE A 28 7.48 12.62 -4.82
CA ILE A 28 7.05 12.61 -3.42
C ILE A 28 5.80 11.75 -3.25
N LEU A 29 4.80 11.93 -4.11
CA LEU A 29 3.57 11.13 -4.08
C LEU A 29 3.85 9.64 -4.33
N PHE A 30 4.73 9.35 -5.29
CA PHE A 30 5.19 7.99 -5.53
C PHE A 30 5.80 7.36 -4.26
N LEU A 31 6.71 8.07 -3.60
CA LEU A 31 7.39 7.60 -2.38
C LEU A 31 6.40 7.39 -1.22
N ILE A 32 5.44 8.30 -1.05
CA ILE A 32 4.42 8.18 0.01
C ILE A 32 3.58 6.93 -0.21
N ILE A 33 3.00 6.78 -1.40
CA ILE A 33 2.14 5.62 -1.72
C ILE A 33 2.94 4.31 -1.70
N PHE A 34 4.16 4.34 -2.23
CA PHE A 34 5.05 3.17 -2.17
C PHE A 34 5.36 2.78 -0.71
N SER A 35 5.72 3.73 0.13
CA SER A 35 6.05 3.47 1.55
C SER A 35 4.83 2.95 2.33
N GLU A 36 3.65 3.53 2.10
CA GLU A 36 2.40 3.08 2.72
C GLU A 36 2.07 1.63 2.33
N THR A 37 2.24 1.28 1.07
CA THR A 37 1.92 -0.06 0.57
C THR A 37 3.00 -1.10 0.88
N ALA A 38 4.26 -0.70 0.91
CA ALA A 38 5.39 -1.59 1.20
C ALA A 38 5.49 -1.95 2.68
N PHE A 39 5.21 -1.01 3.56
CA PHE A 39 5.38 -1.18 5.00
C PHE A 39 4.04 -1.18 5.73
N VAL A 40 3.68 -2.31 6.30
CA VAL A 40 2.43 -2.49 7.06
C VAL A 40 2.29 -1.50 8.22
N PHE A 41 3.42 -1.05 8.80
CA PHE A 41 3.42 -0.12 9.92
C PHE A 41 3.14 1.34 9.52
N MET A 42 3.20 1.66 8.23
CA MET A 42 2.97 3.01 7.71
C MET A 42 1.52 3.26 7.26
N PHE A 43 0.58 2.42 7.68
CA PHE A 43 -0.86 2.62 7.42
C PHE A 43 -1.43 3.93 8.01
N PHE A 44 -0.68 4.61 8.88
CA PHE A 44 -1.03 5.93 9.40
C PHE A 44 -0.88 7.05 8.37
N LEU A 45 -0.14 6.83 7.27
CA LEU A 45 -0.07 7.84 6.22
C LEU A 45 -1.43 7.96 5.53
N PRO A 46 -1.91 9.19 5.32
CA PRO A 46 -3.23 9.44 4.73
C PRO A 46 -3.20 9.26 3.20
N GLY A 47 -2.70 8.11 2.70
CA GLY A 47 -2.53 7.87 1.27
C GLY A 47 -3.86 7.87 0.50
N ASP A 48 -4.92 7.36 1.09
CA ASP A 48 -6.26 7.36 0.46
C ASP A 48 -6.82 8.78 0.34
N SER A 49 -6.65 9.61 1.38
CA SER A 49 -7.01 11.02 1.33
C SER A 49 -6.17 11.78 0.31
N LEU A 50 -4.87 11.49 0.24
CA LEU A 50 -3.97 12.06 -0.77
C LEU A 50 -4.39 11.69 -2.19
N LEU A 51 -4.77 10.44 -2.45
CA LEU A 51 -5.25 10.00 -3.76
C LEU A 51 -6.51 10.77 -4.19
N LEU A 52 -7.45 10.99 -3.27
CA LEU A 52 -8.65 11.78 -3.55
C LEU A 52 -8.31 13.24 -3.84
N THR A 53 -7.46 13.84 -3.02
CA THR A 53 -7.02 15.24 -3.18
C THR A 53 -6.26 15.44 -4.49
N VAL A 54 -5.32 14.55 -4.80
CA VAL A 54 -4.56 14.58 -6.06
C VAL A 54 -5.48 14.38 -7.26
N GLY A 55 -6.44 13.45 -7.18
CA GLY A 55 -7.43 13.24 -8.23
C GLY A 55 -8.28 14.50 -8.49
N ALA A 56 -8.73 15.16 -7.42
CA ALA A 56 -9.47 16.42 -7.51
C ALA A 56 -8.60 17.54 -8.10
N LEU A 57 -7.35 17.66 -7.68
CA LEU A 57 -6.42 18.67 -8.19
C LEU A 57 -6.06 18.46 -9.66
N CYS A 58 -5.89 17.22 -10.11
CA CYS A 58 -5.63 16.92 -11.52
C CYS A 58 -6.78 17.37 -12.44
N SER A 59 -8.01 17.49 -11.91
CA SER A 59 -9.16 17.98 -12.68
C SER A 59 -9.22 19.50 -12.80
N VAL A 60 -8.54 20.22 -11.89
CA VAL A 60 -8.59 21.69 -11.79
C VAL A 60 -7.29 22.33 -12.30
N VAL A 61 -6.17 21.67 -12.13
CA VAL A 61 -4.84 22.20 -12.48
C VAL A 61 -4.36 21.57 -13.78
N GLU A 62 -4.33 22.34 -14.84
CA GLU A 62 -3.87 21.89 -16.19
C GLU A 62 -2.42 21.37 -16.23
N LEU A 63 -1.63 21.66 -15.20
CA LEU A 63 -0.23 21.24 -15.05
C LEU A 63 -0.07 19.76 -14.73
N MET A 64 -1.13 19.06 -14.30
CA MET A 64 -1.06 17.66 -13.91
C MET A 64 -1.89 16.79 -14.86
N HIS A 65 -1.22 15.93 -15.60
CA HIS A 65 -1.88 14.95 -16.45
C HIS A 65 -2.40 13.77 -15.63
N LEU A 66 -3.70 13.65 -15.51
CA LEU A 66 -4.38 12.58 -14.75
C LEU A 66 -3.91 11.17 -15.18
N GLY A 67 -3.71 10.95 -16.47
CA GLY A 67 -3.25 9.66 -16.99
C GLY A 67 -1.87 9.26 -16.49
N TYR A 68 -0.92 10.19 -16.49
CA TYR A 68 0.42 9.93 -15.93
C TYR A 68 0.37 9.67 -14.42
N MET A 69 -0.47 10.42 -13.71
CA MET A 69 -0.61 10.25 -12.27
C MET A 69 -1.18 8.88 -11.92
N ILE A 70 -2.26 8.46 -12.57
CA ILE A 70 -2.85 7.13 -12.34
C ILE A 70 -1.84 6.03 -12.62
N THR A 71 -1.12 6.10 -13.74
CA THR A 71 -0.11 5.12 -14.11
C THR A 71 1.01 5.04 -13.07
N LEU A 72 1.54 6.19 -12.68
CA LEU A 72 2.64 6.29 -11.70
C LEU A 72 2.23 5.74 -10.33
N LEU A 73 1.05 6.11 -9.84
CA LEU A 73 0.55 5.64 -8.55
C LEU A 73 0.18 4.15 -8.57
N THR A 74 -0.32 3.64 -9.69
CA THR A 74 -0.57 2.21 -9.88
C THR A 74 0.74 1.41 -9.82
N ILE A 75 1.80 1.92 -10.46
CA ILE A 75 3.14 1.31 -10.40
C ILE A 75 3.67 1.35 -8.98
N ALA A 76 3.55 2.49 -8.28
CA ALA A 76 3.98 2.64 -6.90
C ALA A 76 3.30 1.64 -5.97
N ALA A 77 1.98 1.52 -6.06
CA ALA A 77 1.19 0.57 -5.27
C ALA A 77 1.57 -0.89 -5.59
N THR A 78 1.70 -1.23 -6.87
CA THR A 78 2.08 -2.59 -7.28
C THR A 78 3.46 -2.98 -6.75
N LEU A 79 4.44 -2.09 -6.89
CA LEU A 79 5.79 -2.30 -6.36
C LEU A 79 5.79 -2.40 -4.83
N GLY A 80 5.01 -1.54 -4.16
CA GLY A 80 4.86 -1.58 -2.71
C GLY A 80 4.31 -2.93 -2.23
N TYR A 81 3.29 -3.47 -2.88
CA TYR A 81 2.75 -4.79 -2.55
C TYR A 81 3.73 -5.93 -2.82
N ILE A 82 4.56 -5.83 -3.87
CA ILE A 82 5.61 -6.81 -4.16
C ILE A 82 6.67 -6.82 -3.04
N VAL A 83 7.08 -5.64 -2.58
CA VAL A 83 8.01 -5.50 -1.45
C VAL A 83 7.39 -6.07 -0.19
N ASN A 84 6.15 -5.73 0.12
CA ASN A 84 5.41 -6.23 1.28
C ASN A 84 5.27 -7.77 1.26
N TYR A 85 4.92 -8.35 0.12
CA TYR A 85 4.91 -9.81 -0.08
C TYR A 85 6.29 -10.43 0.15
N SER A 86 7.36 -9.81 -0.37
CA SER A 86 8.73 -10.29 -0.21
C SER A 86 9.18 -10.25 1.26
N ILE A 87 8.81 -9.20 1.98
CA ILE A 87 9.02 -9.10 3.43
C ILE A 87 8.28 -10.24 4.15
N GLY A 88 7.01 -10.47 3.79
CA GLY A 88 6.24 -11.58 4.34
C GLY A 88 6.87 -12.94 4.08
N ARG A 89 7.41 -13.14 2.89
CA ARG A 89 8.06 -14.41 2.51
C ARG A 89 9.38 -14.66 3.25
N HIS A 90 10.20 -13.62 3.42
CA HIS A 90 11.53 -13.76 4.06
C HIS A 90 11.47 -13.69 5.58
N PHE A 91 10.63 -12.81 6.10
CA PHE A 91 10.57 -12.50 7.54
C PHE A 91 9.28 -12.94 8.21
N GLY A 92 8.29 -13.41 7.44
CA GLY A 92 6.96 -13.76 7.95
C GLY A 92 7.03 -14.68 9.15
N ASN A 93 7.78 -15.79 9.06
CA ASN A 93 7.95 -16.71 10.17
C ASN A 93 8.58 -16.03 11.39
N ARG A 94 9.61 -15.20 11.19
CA ARG A 94 10.29 -14.48 12.28
C ARG A 94 9.42 -13.39 12.90
N ILE A 95 8.69 -12.64 12.09
CA ILE A 95 7.78 -11.59 12.57
C ILE A 95 6.66 -12.22 13.39
N PHE A 96 6.13 -13.34 12.94
CA PHE A 96 5.10 -14.07 13.64
C PHE A 96 5.63 -14.84 14.86
N GLU A 97 6.84 -15.36 14.81
CA GLU A 97 7.51 -16.00 15.97
C GLU A 97 7.89 -14.98 17.04
N ALA A 98 8.42 -13.81 16.68
CA ALA A 98 8.74 -12.74 17.62
C ALA A 98 7.51 -12.17 18.33
N LYS A 99 6.36 -12.16 17.66
CA LYS A 99 5.06 -11.81 18.25
C LYS A 99 4.29 -13.01 18.81
N SER A 100 4.89 -14.19 18.83
CA SER A 100 4.21 -15.46 19.21
C SER A 100 3.70 -15.48 20.65
N ARG A 101 4.09 -14.52 21.49
CA ARG A 101 3.49 -14.32 22.81
C ARG A 101 2.06 -13.81 22.76
N PHE A 102 1.64 -13.17 21.64
CA PHE A 102 0.30 -12.59 21.46
C PHE A 102 -0.51 -13.23 20.33
N ILE A 103 0.14 -13.85 19.34
CA ILE A 103 -0.55 -14.49 18.22
C ILE A 103 -0.30 -15.99 18.30
N LYS A 104 -1.32 -16.74 18.71
CA LYS A 104 -1.27 -18.21 18.78
C LYS A 104 -0.98 -18.77 17.39
N LYS A 105 -0.12 -19.81 17.32
CA LYS A 105 0.17 -20.58 16.09
C LYS A 105 -1.10 -21.02 15.35
N GLU A 106 -2.19 -21.17 16.07
CA GLU A 106 -3.51 -21.54 15.57
C GLU A 106 -4.07 -20.50 14.57
N TYR A 107 -3.88 -19.20 14.82
CA TYR A 107 -4.30 -18.14 13.90
C TYR A 107 -3.48 -18.12 12.62
N LEU A 108 -2.18 -18.39 12.71
CA LEU A 108 -1.31 -18.55 11.55
C LEU A 108 -1.73 -19.72 10.67
N ASN A 109 -2.01 -20.86 11.28
CA ASN A 109 -2.46 -22.05 10.56
C ASN A 109 -3.83 -21.84 9.91
N LYS A 110 -4.74 -21.12 10.58
CA LYS A 110 -6.04 -20.74 10.01
C LYS A 110 -5.86 -19.79 8.83
N THR A 111 -5.02 -18.79 8.97
CA THR A 111 -4.72 -17.83 7.89
C THR A 111 -4.07 -18.53 6.69
N ASN A 112 -3.07 -19.38 6.93
CA ASN A 112 -2.43 -20.16 5.88
C ASN A 112 -3.43 -21.09 5.17
N ARG A 113 -4.28 -21.77 5.92
CA ARG A 113 -5.33 -22.65 5.36
C ARG A 113 -6.33 -21.85 4.53
N TYR A 114 -6.70 -20.66 5.00
CA TYR A 114 -7.62 -19.77 4.29
C TYR A 114 -7.01 -19.27 2.97
N PHE A 115 -5.74 -18.89 2.96
CA PHE A 115 -5.04 -18.52 1.74
C PHE A 115 -4.83 -19.69 0.77
N LEU A 116 -4.62 -20.91 1.27
CA LEU A 116 -4.53 -22.11 0.45
C LEU A 116 -5.86 -22.45 -0.22
N GLN A 117 -6.99 -22.24 0.48
CA GLN A 117 -8.33 -22.56 -0.03
C GLN A 117 -8.88 -21.46 -0.96
N HIS A 118 -8.73 -20.19 -0.59
CA HIS A 118 -9.33 -19.05 -1.29
C HIS A 118 -8.35 -18.28 -2.16
N GLY A 119 -7.05 -18.44 -1.91
CA GLY A 119 -5.96 -17.94 -2.73
C GLY A 119 -6.07 -16.45 -3.06
N GLY A 120 -5.98 -16.16 -4.35
CA GLY A 120 -5.95 -14.79 -4.85
C GLY A 120 -7.24 -14.00 -4.66
N LYS A 121 -8.38 -14.63 -4.53
CA LYS A 121 -9.66 -13.94 -4.25
C LYS A 121 -9.59 -13.17 -2.92
N THR A 122 -8.86 -13.70 -1.96
CA THR A 122 -8.64 -13.05 -0.67
C THR A 122 -7.87 -11.74 -0.83
N ILE A 123 -6.86 -11.70 -1.70
CA ILE A 123 -6.07 -10.47 -1.97
C ILE A 123 -6.97 -9.41 -2.59
N LEU A 124 -7.82 -9.80 -3.54
CA LEU A 124 -8.78 -8.91 -4.19
C LEU A 124 -9.76 -8.30 -3.17
N LEU A 125 -10.38 -9.14 -2.35
CA LEU A 125 -11.37 -8.71 -1.35
C LEU A 125 -10.72 -7.88 -0.23
N ALA A 126 -9.49 -8.21 0.16
CA ALA A 126 -8.77 -7.50 1.21
C ALA A 126 -8.52 -6.02 0.87
N ARG A 127 -8.46 -5.65 -0.41
CA ARG A 127 -8.27 -4.25 -0.82
C ARG A 127 -9.42 -3.34 -0.41
N PHE A 128 -10.62 -3.87 -0.29
CA PHE A 128 -11.80 -3.09 0.14
C PHE A 128 -11.83 -2.84 1.66
N ILE A 129 -10.97 -3.53 2.41
CA ILE A 129 -10.88 -3.39 3.87
C ILE A 129 -9.55 -2.71 4.21
N PRO A 130 -9.55 -1.50 4.81
CA PRO A 130 -8.33 -0.70 5.02
C PRO A 130 -7.20 -1.44 5.72
N PHE A 131 -7.49 -2.20 6.77
CA PHE A 131 -6.48 -2.99 7.48
C PHE A 131 -6.05 -4.23 6.70
N ALA A 132 -6.99 -4.92 6.06
CA ALA A 132 -6.71 -6.16 5.38
C ALA A 132 -5.84 -5.95 4.14
N ARG A 133 -5.96 -4.81 3.46
CA ARG A 133 -5.16 -4.51 2.26
C ARG A 133 -3.65 -4.48 2.53
N SER A 134 -3.25 -3.94 3.69
CA SER A 134 -1.83 -3.87 4.08
C SER A 134 -1.30 -5.21 4.58
N PHE A 135 -2.14 -6.02 5.22
CA PHE A 135 -1.75 -7.32 5.76
C PHE A 135 -1.84 -8.47 4.75
N ALA A 136 -2.72 -8.37 3.74
CA ALA A 136 -2.93 -9.45 2.79
C ALA A 136 -1.67 -9.85 2.00
N PRO A 137 -0.85 -8.91 1.46
CA PRO A 137 0.40 -9.26 0.80
C PRO A 137 1.42 -9.91 1.74
N LEU A 138 1.51 -9.41 2.98
CA LEU A 138 2.39 -9.97 4.01
C LEU A 138 1.98 -11.40 4.35
N ALA A 139 0.69 -11.64 4.57
CA ALA A 139 0.14 -12.95 4.85
C ALA A 139 0.28 -13.90 3.66
N ALA A 140 0.07 -13.43 2.44
CA ALA A 140 0.29 -14.21 1.22
C ALA A 140 1.75 -14.64 1.07
N GLY A 141 2.70 -13.75 1.38
CA GLY A 141 4.13 -14.05 1.38
C GLY A 141 4.48 -15.11 2.43
N SER A 142 3.98 -14.96 3.66
CA SER A 142 4.25 -15.91 4.75
C SER A 142 3.57 -17.26 4.56
N SER A 143 2.45 -17.33 3.84
CA SER A 143 1.71 -18.57 3.55
C SER A 143 2.26 -19.40 2.40
N ASN A 144 3.45 -19.06 1.87
CA ASN A 144 4.05 -19.72 0.70
C ASN A 144 3.16 -19.72 -0.56
N MET A 145 2.28 -18.73 -0.70
CA MET A 145 1.56 -18.52 -1.94
C MET A 145 2.54 -18.31 -3.10
N SER A 146 2.30 -18.91 -4.27
CA SER A 146 3.19 -18.72 -5.41
C SER A 146 3.19 -17.24 -5.86
N TYR A 147 4.40 -16.73 -6.13
CA TYR A 147 4.59 -15.33 -6.57
C TYR A 147 3.78 -14.98 -7.81
N GLY A 148 3.70 -15.89 -8.78
CA GLY A 148 2.91 -15.67 -10.01
C GLY A 148 1.41 -15.48 -9.73
N LYS A 149 0.84 -16.28 -8.85
CA LYS A 149 -0.56 -16.12 -8.44
C LYS A 149 -0.77 -14.79 -7.72
N PHE A 150 0.12 -14.47 -6.78
CA PHE A 150 0.08 -13.18 -6.08
C PHE A 150 0.13 -12.02 -7.06
N LEU A 151 1.05 -12.03 -8.02
CA LEU A 151 1.24 -10.96 -8.99
C LEU A 151 0.00 -10.74 -9.86
N ILE A 152 -0.61 -11.83 -10.37
CA ILE A 152 -1.84 -11.74 -11.18
C ILE A 152 -2.95 -11.05 -10.40
N TYR A 153 -3.20 -11.46 -9.16
CA TYR A 153 -4.25 -10.87 -8.35
C TYR A 153 -3.91 -9.46 -7.82
N ASN A 154 -2.63 -9.14 -7.70
CA ASN A 154 -2.17 -7.82 -7.34
C ASN A 154 -2.38 -6.82 -8.48
N VAL A 155 -2.10 -7.19 -9.71
CA VAL A 155 -2.29 -6.33 -10.90
C VAL A 155 -3.76 -6.24 -11.29
N ALA A 156 -4.53 -7.33 -11.14
CA ALA A 156 -5.96 -7.36 -11.47
C ALA A 156 -6.83 -6.56 -10.49
N GLY A 157 -6.41 -6.37 -9.25
CA GLY A 157 -7.14 -5.60 -8.21
C GLY A 157 -6.64 -4.19 -8.11
#